data_61f24730b077bd311253e9df6eaf0cd0
#
_entry.id   61f24730b077bd311253e9df6eaf0cd0
#
_cell.length_a   1.000
_cell.length_b   1.000
_cell.length_c   1.000
_cell.angle_alpha   90.00
_cell.angle_beta   90.00
_cell.angle_gamma   90.00
#
_symmetry.space_group_name_H-M   'P 1'
#
loop_
_entity.id
_entity.type
_entity.pdbx_description
1 polymer ?
#
loop_
_entity_poly.entity_id
_entity_poly.type
_entity_poly.pdbx_seq_one_letter_code
_entity_poly.pdbx_strand_id
1 'polypeptide(L)'
;MRIGAAGAFGWGATLPMSLEQQAMAATTGSGKPGDDVSVIYIFLLGGLSTIDTFDLKPDAPAEVRGEFSPIATNVPGIEVGEHMPFCAQHADKFSLIRSFAHGDSGHGSADKYMLTGHRNSPRPAFGSVASYTHGGRNSVPPYVVLPAMHASAGPQFLGSSAAPFLIDADPSFPGFSVPDLAPPLDINTDRLSNRRGLLATVDRFQRQVETRGKAGAFNKFRERAFSLMTSPEAKKAFDLQSESEQARQAYGNHTLGQSCLLARRLVESGSRYVMINHNNWDTHANNFGDLKTNLLPHLDKALSELLRDLSDRGMLEKTLVVVSGEFGRTPKINKDAGRDHWGPCFTLTMAGGGIQGGRVVGASDEWAAKPADNPIGPKDFAATMFHLQGVDTEKLVYTLEKRPMKLLDGGRVIEELL
;
A
#
# COMPACT_ATOMS: atom_id res chain seq x y z
N MET A 1 23.54 18.32 75.87
CA MET A 1 23.46 16.94 75.46
C MET A 1 22.03 16.62 74.95
N ARG A 2 21.73 16.82 73.67
CA ARG A 2 20.58 16.28 72.99
C ARG A 2 20.86 16.38 71.49
N ILE A 3 20.92 15.26 70.85
CA ILE A 3 21.17 15.08 69.45
C ILE A 3 19.76 15.04 68.78
N GLY A 4 19.52 15.93 67.84
CA GLY A 4 18.32 15.94 67.02
C GLY A 4 18.56 15.26 65.69
N ALA A 5 17.69 14.35 65.33
CA ALA A 5 17.69 13.66 64.05
C ALA A 5 17.15 14.58 62.93
N ALA A 6 17.93 14.77 61.88
CA ALA A 6 17.50 15.44 60.66
C ALA A 6 17.07 14.40 59.61
N GLY A 7 15.84 14.52 59.16
CA GLY A 7 15.26 13.68 58.10
C GLY A 7 15.88 14.02 56.73
N ALA A 8 16.31 13.00 56.00
CA ALA A 8 16.80 13.11 54.63
C ALA A 8 15.64 13.16 53.66
N PHE A 9 15.41 14.30 53.00
CA PHE A 9 14.62 14.41 51.79
C PHE A 9 15.51 14.01 50.59
N GLY A 10 15.17 12.88 50.01
CA GLY A 10 15.82 12.43 48.77
C GLY A 10 15.36 13.27 47.61
N TRP A 11 16.20 14.15 47.10
CA TRP A 11 16.07 14.73 45.76
C TRP A 11 16.68 13.77 44.78
N GLY A 12 15.85 13.16 43.92
CA GLY A 12 16.30 12.42 42.76
C GLY A 12 16.90 13.40 41.75
N ALA A 13 18.21 13.55 41.79
CA ALA A 13 18.94 14.25 40.75
C ALA A 13 18.98 13.35 39.51
N THR A 14 18.16 13.63 38.52
CA THR A 14 18.37 13.12 37.15
C THR A 14 19.67 13.72 36.62
N LEU A 15 20.70 12.89 36.46
CA LEU A 15 21.93 13.30 35.82
C LEU A 15 21.60 13.79 34.40
N PRO A 16 22.10 14.94 33.97
CA PRO A 16 21.90 15.40 32.60
C PRO A 16 22.60 14.38 31.66
N MET A 17 21.88 13.93 30.65
CA MET A 17 22.45 13.11 29.59
C MET A 17 23.68 13.80 29.01
N SER A 18 24.76 13.04 28.76
CA SER A 18 25.96 13.57 28.14
C SER A 18 25.65 14.13 26.75
N LEU A 19 26.42 15.12 26.31
CA LEU A 19 26.29 15.70 24.96
C LEU A 19 26.39 14.64 23.86
N GLU A 20 27.13 13.54 24.09
CA GLU A 20 27.20 12.40 23.19
C GLU A 20 25.91 11.58 23.18
N GLN A 21 25.25 11.39 24.33
CA GLN A 21 23.93 10.74 24.40
C GLN A 21 22.83 11.60 23.78
N GLN A 22 22.92 12.94 23.95
CA GLN A 22 22.02 13.87 23.27
C GLN A 22 22.28 13.92 21.76
N ALA A 23 23.53 13.83 21.31
CA ALA A 23 23.89 13.74 19.90
C ALA A 23 23.45 12.40 19.27
N MET A 24 23.59 11.28 20.00
CA MET A 24 23.06 9.98 19.55
C MET A 24 21.54 9.95 19.51
N ALA A 25 20.86 10.54 20.48
CA ALA A 25 19.40 10.66 20.45
C ALA A 25 18.92 11.59 19.31
N ALA A 26 19.68 12.64 19.00
CA ALA A 26 19.40 13.53 17.87
C ALA A 26 19.69 12.90 16.49
N THR A 27 20.61 11.94 16.40
CA THR A 27 20.92 11.22 15.16
C THR A 27 19.98 10.04 14.88
N THR A 28 19.28 9.52 15.89
CA THR A 28 18.28 8.46 15.73
C THR A 28 16.85 8.99 15.44
N GLY A 29 16.62 10.31 15.44
CA GLY A 29 15.33 10.95 15.32
C GLY A 29 15.18 12.01 14.23
N SER A 30 16.03 12.06 13.21
CA SER A 30 15.97 13.09 12.16
C SER A 30 15.21 12.68 10.89
N GLY A 31 14.32 11.68 10.96
CA GLY A 31 13.33 11.43 9.90
C GLY A 31 12.28 12.55 9.91
N LYS A 32 11.95 13.10 8.74
CA LYS A 32 10.79 13.97 8.60
C LYS A 32 9.54 13.19 9.05
N PRO A 33 8.52 13.82 9.63
CA PRO A 33 7.24 13.17 9.88
C PRO A 33 6.78 12.46 8.60
N GLY A 34 6.44 11.15 8.68
CA GLY A 34 6.05 10.34 7.53
C GLY A 34 7.15 9.49 6.87
N ASP A 35 8.45 9.75 7.11
CA ASP A 35 9.54 8.92 6.55
C ASP A 35 9.45 7.44 6.98
N ASP A 36 8.73 7.14 8.04
CA ASP A 36 8.59 5.78 8.59
C ASP A 36 7.35 5.04 8.07
N VAL A 37 6.42 5.72 7.40
CA VAL A 37 5.19 5.08 6.92
C VAL A 37 5.47 4.20 5.71
N SER A 38 5.02 2.96 5.79
CA SER A 38 4.95 2.02 4.67
C SER A 38 3.53 1.93 4.14
N VAL A 39 3.36 1.44 2.92
CA VAL A 39 2.03 1.31 2.29
C VAL A 39 1.81 -0.12 1.83
N ILE A 40 0.62 -0.66 2.11
CA ILE A 40 0.06 -1.85 1.47
C ILE A 40 -1.17 -1.38 0.70
N TYR A 41 -1.09 -1.41 -0.63
CA TYR A 41 -2.19 -1.01 -1.48
C TYR A 41 -2.83 -2.23 -2.15
N ILE A 42 -4.03 -2.58 -1.71
CA ILE A 42 -4.86 -3.63 -2.30
C ILE A 42 -5.67 -2.99 -3.42
N PHE A 43 -5.23 -3.21 -4.66
CA PHE A 43 -5.89 -2.70 -5.86
C PHE A 43 -6.76 -3.78 -6.47
N LEU A 44 -8.06 -3.57 -6.45
CA LEU A 44 -9.10 -4.50 -6.87
C LEU A 44 -9.48 -4.19 -8.32
N LEU A 45 -8.69 -4.74 -9.25
CA LEU A 45 -8.78 -4.45 -10.68
C LEU A 45 -10.10 -4.94 -11.26
N GLY A 46 -10.80 -4.01 -11.86
CA GLY A 46 -12.14 -4.17 -12.36
C GLY A 46 -13.17 -3.32 -11.61
N GLY A 47 -12.84 -2.82 -10.42
CA GLY A 47 -13.69 -1.93 -9.63
C GLY A 47 -14.65 -2.66 -8.70
N LEU A 48 -14.35 -2.62 -7.41
CA LEU A 48 -15.24 -3.14 -6.36
C LEU A 48 -16.62 -2.48 -6.41
N SER A 49 -17.69 -3.28 -6.34
CA SER A 49 -19.05 -2.77 -6.15
C SER A 49 -19.25 -2.24 -4.74
N THR A 50 -18.90 -0.97 -4.53
CA THR A 50 -18.94 -0.37 -3.19
C THR A 50 -20.34 -0.13 -2.68
N ILE A 51 -21.33 0.01 -3.58
CA ILE A 51 -22.77 0.05 -3.24
C ILE A 51 -23.27 -1.27 -2.66
N ASP A 52 -22.63 -2.40 -2.98
CA ASP A 52 -22.98 -3.70 -2.43
C ASP A 52 -22.12 -4.11 -1.22
N THR A 53 -21.18 -3.23 -0.76
CA THR A 53 -20.20 -3.56 0.28
C THR A 53 -20.05 -2.53 1.37
N PHE A 54 -19.59 -1.30 1.04
CA PHE A 54 -19.23 -0.26 2.01
C PHE A 54 -20.19 0.93 2.06
N ASP A 55 -21.12 1.03 1.09
CA ASP A 55 -22.06 2.15 0.96
C ASP A 55 -23.44 1.69 0.49
N LEU A 56 -24.02 0.73 1.23
CA LEU A 56 -25.31 0.16 0.91
C LEU A 56 -26.44 1.21 0.98
N LYS A 57 -27.44 1.04 0.12
CA LYS A 57 -28.61 1.92 0.02
C LYS A 57 -29.90 1.11 0.24
N PRO A 58 -30.19 0.65 1.47
CA PRO A 58 -31.30 -0.27 1.75
C PRO A 58 -32.69 0.33 1.38
N ASP A 59 -32.82 1.66 1.44
CA ASP A 59 -34.06 2.35 1.13
C ASP A 59 -34.23 2.66 -0.37
N ALA A 60 -33.20 2.41 -1.20
CA ALA A 60 -33.31 2.62 -2.65
C ALA A 60 -34.19 1.56 -3.31
N PRO A 61 -34.71 1.84 -4.52
CA PRO A 61 -35.44 0.85 -5.31
C PRO A 61 -34.64 -0.44 -5.53
N ALA A 62 -35.32 -1.57 -5.68
CA ALA A 62 -34.71 -2.90 -5.78
C ALA A 62 -33.63 -2.99 -6.88
N GLU A 63 -33.86 -2.30 -8.01
CA GLU A 63 -32.87 -2.25 -9.11
C GLU A 63 -31.61 -1.44 -8.80
N VAL A 64 -31.56 -0.75 -7.65
CA VAL A 64 -30.41 0.00 -7.16
C VAL A 64 -29.81 -0.68 -5.94
N ARG A 65 -30.63 -0.96 -4.89
CA ARG A 65 -30.11 -1.50 -3.62
C ARG A 65 -29.48 -2.90 -3.74
N GLY A 66 -29.89 -3.66 -4.77
CA GLY A 66 -29.37 -5.01 -4.97
C GLY A 66 -29.95 -6.06 -4.00
N GLU A 67 -29.21 -7.16 -3.83
CA GLU A 67 -29.64 -8.33 -3.07
C GLU A 67 -29.11 -8.35 -1.64
N PHE A 68 -28.03 -7.59 -1.34
CA PHE A 68 -27.33 -7.68 -0.06
C PHE A 68 -27.90 -6.72 0.99
N SER A 69 -27.90 -7.21 2.22
CA SER A 69 -28.36 -6.45 3.39
C SER A 69 -27.16 -5.83 4.14
N PRO A 70 -27.35 -4.65 4.75
CA PRO A 70 -26.35 -4.10 5.64
C PRO A 70 -26.29 -4.88 6.96
N ILE A 71 -25.09 -4.99 7.55
CA ILE A 71 -24.85 -5.46 8.91
C ILE A 71 -24.14 -4.40 9.72
N ALA A 72 -24.46 -4.32 11.00
CA ALA A 72 -23.80 -3.43 11.93
C ALA A 72 -22.32 -3.81 12.14
N THR A 73 -21.49 -2.80 12.33
CA THR A 73 -20.06 -3.01 12.66
C THR A 73 -19.80 -2.78 14.16
N ASN A 74 -18.54 -2.95 14.58
CA ASN A 74 -18.11 -2.59 15.94
C ASN A 74 -18.06 -1.06 16.18
N VAL A 75 -18.34 -0.23 15.15
CA VAL A 75 -18.46 1.21 15.26
C VAL A 75 -19.91 1.64 15.03
N PRO A 76 -20.60 2.21 16.01
CA PRO A 76 -21.98 2.65 15.86
C PRO A 76 -22.14 3.63 14.69
N GLY A 77 -23.15 3.38 13.82
CA GLY A 77 -23.46 4.20 12.65
C GLY A 77 -22.66 3.85 11.40
N ILE A 78 -21.73 2.89 11.48
CA ILE A 78 -21.06 2.32 10.29
C ILE A 78 -21.63 0.92 10.03
N GLU A 79 -22.12 0.72 8.81
CA GLU A 79 -22.58 -0.57 8.32
C GLU A 79 -21.81 -0.96 7.07
N VAL A 80 -21.70 -2.29 6.87
CA VAL A 80 -21.07 -2.91 5.70
C VAL A 80 -21.99 -4.04 5.19
N GLY A 81 -21.74 -4.56 3.98
CA GLY A 81 -22.51 -5.65 3.42
C GLY A 81 -22.41 -6.95 4.24
N GLU A 82 -23.50 -7.72 4.28
CA GLU A 82 -23.60 -8.97 5.06
C GLU A 82 -22.54 -10.04 4.76
N HIS A 83 -21.88 -9.93 3.60
CA HIS A 83 -20.79 -10.81 3.20
C HIS A 83 -19.40 -10.33 3.63
N MET A 84 -19.36 -9.34 4.55
CA MET A 84 -18.12 -8.80 5.13
C MET A 84 -18.13 -8.85 6.68
N PRO A 85 -18.51 -9.98 7.30
CA PRO A 85 -18.69 -10.06 8.76
C PRO A 85 -17.39 -9.93 9.55
N PHE A 86 -16.24 -10.28 8.98
CA PHE A 86 -14.96 -10.11 9.66
C PHE A 86 -14.49 -8.65 9.61
N CYS A 87 -14.63 -7.96 8.47
CA CYS A 87 -14.38 -6.51 8.38
C CYS A 87 -15.29 -5.72 9.32
N ALA A 88 -16.56 -6.15 9.48
CA ALA A 88 -17.49 -5.52 10.43
C ALA A 88 -16.96 -5.49 11.88
N GLN A 89 -16.18 -6.48 12.28
CA GLN A 89 -15.57 -6.56 13.61
C GLN A 89 -14.32 -5.68 13.77
N HIS A 90 -13.83 -5.09 12.69
CA HIS A 90 -12.60 -4.28 12.66
C HIS A 90 -12.81 -2.90 12.02
N ALA A 91 -14.06 -2.42 11.96
CA ALA A 91 -14.37 -1.10 11.41
C ALA A 91 -13.73 0.06 12.18
N ASP A 92 -13.42 -0.16 13.46
CA ASP A 92 -12.63 0.75 14.29
C ASP A 92 -11.18 0.97 13.78
N LYS A 93 -10.67 0.14 12.88
CA LYS A 93 -9.31 0.22 12.35
C LYS A 93 -9.21 0.86 10.98
N PHE A 94 -10.33 1.04 10.26
CA PHE A 94 -10.34 1.67 8.96
C PHE A 94 -11.35 2.80 8.85
N SER A 95 -11.16 3.68 7.88
CA SER A 95 -12.09 4.74 7.52
C SER A 95 -12.54 4.62 6.08
N LEU A 96 -13.75 5.08 5.80
CA LEU A 96 -14.40 5.05 4.51
C LEU A 96 -14.52 6.45 3.93
N ILE A 97 -14.18 6.63 2.65
CA ILE A 97 -14.45 7.85 1.90
C ILE A 97 -15.60 7.51 0.94
N ARG A 98 -16.84 7.85 1.30
CA ARG A 98 -18.04 7.52 0.52
C ARG A 98 -18.36 8.50 -0.61
N SER A 99 -17.63 9.59 -0.69
CA SER A 99 -17.78 10.65 -1.69
C SER A 99 -16.67 10.65 -2.74
N PHE A 100 -15.95 9.53 -2.88
CA PHE A 100 -14.83 9.49 -3.82
C PHE A 100 -15.30 9.46 -5.27
N ALA A 101 -14.75 10.33 -6.12
CA ALA A 101 -15.23 10.53 -7.48
C ALA A 101 -14.13 11.06 -8.41
N HIS A 102 -14.15 10.64 -9.68
CA HIS A 102 -13.31 11.21 -10.73
C HIS A 102 -13.96 11.25 -12.12
N GLY A 103 -15.16 10.69 -12.26
CA GLY A 103 -15.95 10.75 -13.49
C GLY A 103 -15.38 9.96 -14.67
N ASP A 104 -14.37 9.11 -14.46
CA ASP A 104 -13.79 8.25 -15.49
C ASP A 104 -14.22 6.80 -15.29
N SER A 105 -14.81 6.21 -16.30
CA SER A 105 -15.32 4.82 -16.27
C SER A 105 -14.57 3.90 -17.26
N GLY A 106 -13.38 4.28 -17.70
CA GLY A 106 -12.52 3.49 -18.56
C GLY A 106 -11.29 2.96 -17.82
N HIS A 107 -11.02 1.65 -17.85
CA HIS A 107 -9.90 1.02 -17.13
C HIS A 107 -8.58 1.78 -17.28
N GLY A 108 -8.06 1.94 -18.48
CA GLY A 108 -6.70 2.46 -18.68
C GLY A 108 -6.46 3.89 -18.20
N SER A 109 -7.50 4.75 -18.22
CA SER A 109 -7.39 6.14 -17.74
C SER A 109 -7.70 6.24 -16.25
N ALA A 110 -8.70 5.52 -15.76
CA ALA A 110 -9.06 5.47 -14.35
C ALA A 110 -7.95 4.80 -13.51
N ASP A 111 -7.40 3.65 -13.95
CA ASP A 111 -6.25 3.01 -13.33
C ASP A 111 -5.08 3.98 -13.13
N LYS A 112 -4.72 4.66 -14.21
CA LYS A 112 -3.65 5.66 -14.17
C LYS A 112 -3.94 6.75 -13.15
N TYR A 113 -5.18 7.25 -13.15
CA TYR A 113 -5.59 8.31 -12.24
C TYR A 113 -5.51 7.87 -10.78
N MET A 114 -5.98 6.65 -10.47
CA MET A 114 -5.93 6.07 -9.13
C MET A 114 -4.53 5.74 -8.65
N LEU A 115 -3.63 5.32 -9.54
CA LEU A 115 -2.29 4.88 -9.16
C LEU A 115 -1.23 5.98 -9.19
N THR A 116 -1.54 7.14 -9.77
CA THR A 116 -0.57 8.22 -9.96
C THR A 116 -1.05 9.61 -9.52
N GLY A 117 -2.36 9.80 -9.28
CA GLY A 117 -2.99 11.12 -9.09
C GLY A 117 -3.13 11.94 -10.39
N HIS A 118 -2.81 11.36 -11.57
CA HIS A 118 -2.81 12.06 -12.85
C HIS A 118 -3.50 11.25 -13.96
N ARG A 119 -4.50 11.84 -14.60
CA ARG A 119 -5.31 11.17 -15.63
C ARG A 119 -4.61 11.08 -16.99
N ASN A 120 -4.07 12.19 -17.48
CA ASN A 120 -3.70 12.39 -18.89
C ASN A 120 -2.19 12.46 -19.16
N SER A 121 -1.35 12.23 -18.16
CA SER A 121 0.10 12.36 -18.28
C SER A 121 0.80 11.13 -17.77
N PRO A 122 1.87 10.67 -18.41
CA PRO A 122 2.68 9.58 -17.88
C PRO A 122 3.41 10.07 -16.61
N ARG A 123 2.84 9.74 -15.46
CA ARG A 123 3.40 10.05 -14.14
C ARG A 123 3.80 8.77 -13.42
N PRO A 124 4.81 8.82 -12.55
CA PRO A 124 5.20 7.66 -11.77
C PRO A 124 4.09 7.25 -10.79
N ALA A 125 3.94 5.94 -10.59
CA ALA A 125 3.06 5.41 -9.57
C ALA A 125 3.52 5.79 -8.16
N PHE A 126 2.61 5.82 -7.19
CA PHE A 126 2.91 6.16 -5.79
C PHE A 126 4.05 5.32 -5.22
N GLY A 127 4.09 4.02 -5.47
CA GLY A 127 5.18 3.15 -5.03
C GLY A 127 6.54 3.51 -5.65
N SER A 128 6.55 3.94 -6.91
CA SER A 128 7.77 4.44 -7.56
C SER A 128 8.23 5.76 -6.96
N VAL A 129 7.29 6.64 -6.59
CA VAL A 129 7.63 7.90 -5.89
C VAL A 129 8.22 7.59 -4.51
N ALA A 130 7.60 6.69 -3.74
CA ALA A 130 8.11 6.25 -2.44
C ALA A 130 9.52 5.64 -2.55
N SER A 131 9.73 4.75 -3.53
CA SER A 131 11.03 4.15 -3.82
C SER A 131 12.10 5.18 -4.20
N TYR A 132 11.73 6.17 -5.02
CA TYR A 132 12.64 7.23 -5.45
C TYR A 132 12.99 8.20 -4.32
N THR A 133 12.01 8.59 -3.51
CA THR A 133 12.18 9.62 -2.47
C THR A 133 12.94 9.07 -1.26
N HIS A 134 12.56 7.88 -0.80
CA HIS A 134 13.07 7.32 0.46
C HIS A 134 14.08 6.19 0.27
N GLY A 135 14.08 5.52 -0.88
CA GLY A 135 14.91 4.34 -1.13
C GLY A 135 14.51 3.14 -0.26
N GLY A 136 15.39 2.15 -0.16
CA GLY A 136 15.18 0.96 0.69
C GLY A 136 15.63 1.22 2.13
N ARG A 137 14.93 0.62 3.09
CA ARG A 137 15.36 0.59 4.50
C ARG A 137 16.38 -0.50 4.76
N ASN A 138 16.17 -1.66 4.16
CA ASN A 138 16.98 -2.88 4.35
C ASN A 138 17.30 -3.52 3.01
N SER A 139 17.64 -4.82 3.03
CA SER A 139 17.97 -5.59 1.82
C SER A 139 16.74 -5.94 0.95
N VAL A 140 15.52 -5.68 1.41
CA VAL A 140 14.31 -5.93 0.62
C VAL A 140 14.03 -4.78 -0.36
N PRO A 141 13.36 -5.04 -1.49
CA PRO A 141 12.99 -3.99 -2.43
C PRO A 141 12.09 -2.95 -1.78
N PRO A 142 12.34 -1.64 -1.99
CA PRO A 142 11.49 -0.59 -1.43
C PRO A 142 10.08 -0.57 -2.01
N TYR A 143 9.91 -1.02 -3.25
CA TYR A 143 8.63 -1.13 -3.93
C TYR A 143 8.46 -2.51 -4.53
N VAL A 144 7.37 -3.18 -4.17
CA VAL A 144 7.02 -4.53 -4.64
C VAL A 144 5.62 -4.51 -5.23
N VAL A 145 5.43 -5.24 -6.33
CA VAL A 145 4.12 -5.48 -6.96
C VAL A 145 3.89 -6.98 -7.05
N LEU A 146 2.71 -7.45 -6.67
CA LEU A 146 2.32 -8.86 -6.71
C LEU A 146 0.80 -9.03 -6.93
N PRO A 147 0.29 -10.21 -7.36
CA PRO A 147 1.05 -11.29 -8.00
C PRO A 147 1.34 -11.00 -9.49
N ALA A 148 0.87 -9.88 -10.01
CA ALA A 148 1.03 -9.50 -11.41
C ALA A 148 1.28 -7.99 -11.56
N MET A 149 2.04 -7.62 -12.58
CA MET A 149 2.33 -6.21 -12.88
C MET A 149 1.09 -5.50 -13.40
N HIS A 150 0.83 -4.29 -12.89
CA HIS A 150 -0.13 -3.37 -13.47
C HIS A 150 0.59 -2.35 -14.38
N ALA A 151 0.02 -2.07 -15.56
CA ALA A 151 0.65 -1.18 -16.56
C ALA A 151 0.94 0.23 -16.03
N SER A 152 0.11 0.73 -15.11
CA SER A 152 0.27 2.06 -14.50
C SER A 152 1.14 2.07 -13.23
N ALA A 153 1.69 0.92 -12.79
CA ALA A 153 2.50 0.81 -11.57
C ALA A 153 3.99 1.16 -11.78
N GLY A 154 4.35 1.70 -12.95
CA GLY A 154 5.74 1.94 -13.35
C GLY A 154 6.33 3.27 -12.87
N PRO A 155 7.67 3.41 -12.99
CA PRO A 155 8.43 4.56 -12.52
C PRO A 155 8.40 5.76 -13.47
N GLN A 156 7.97 5.56 -14.71
CA GLN A 156 7.95 6.58 -15.77
C GLN A 156 9.29 7.37 -15.82
N PHE A 157 9.25 8.70 -15.72
CA PHE A 157 10.43 9.54 -15.79
C PHE A 157 11.41 9.44 -14.61
N LEU A 158 11.05 8.74 -13.51
CA LEU A 158 11.96 8.52 -12.39
C LEU A 158 13.06 7.49 -12.69
N GLY A 159 12.89 6.74 -13.78
CA GLY A 159 13.87 5.75 -14.24
C GLY A 159 13.79 4.40 -13.50
N SER A 160 14.53 3.42 -14.02
CA SER A 160 14.46 2.01 -13.59
C SER A 160 14.84 1.76 -12.12
N SER A 161 15.62 2.67 -11.51
CA SER A 161 15.96 2.55 -10.08
C SER A 161 14.76 2.71 -9.15
N ALA A 162 13.67 3.31 -9.62
CA ALA A 162 12.42 3.48 -8.89
C ALA A 162 11.34 2.46 -9.33
N ALA A 163 11.68 1.53 -10.24
CA ALA A 163 10.76 0.51 -10.70
C ALA A 163 10.40 -0.47 -9.57
N PRO A 164 9.20 -1.07 -9.60
CA PRO A 164 8.85 -2.12 -8.66
C PRO A 164 9.67 -3.40 -8.91
N PHE A 165 9.87 -4.14 -7.84
CA PHE A 165 10.21 -5.55 -7.90
C PHE A 165 8.91 -6.33 -8.10
N LEU A 166 8.81 -7.04 -9.22
CA LEU A 166 7.64 -7.84 -9.54
C LEU A 166 7.79 -9.24 -8.96
N ILE A 167 6.79 -9.69 -8.23
CA ILE A 167 6.60 -11.10 -7.88
C ILE A 167 5.54 -11.65 -8.83
N ASP A 168 5.97 -12.20 -9.96
CA ASP A 168 5.09 -12.78 -10.98
C ASP A 168 4.78 -14.25 -10.63
N ALA A 169 4.19 -14.43 -9.46
CA ALA A 169 3.80 -15.74 -8.95
C ALA A 169 2.69 -15.58 -7.90
N ASP A 170 1.74 -16.52 -7.89
CA ASP A 170 0.66 -16.55 -6.91
C ASP A 170 1.17 -17.10 -5.57
N PRO A 171 1.15 -16.31 -4.47
CA PRO A 171 1.63 -16.75 -3.17
C PRO A 171 0.81 -17.88 -2.54
N SER A 172 -0.40 -18.16 -3.04
CA SER A 172 -1.25 -19.24 -2.54
C SER A 172 -0.88 -20.62 -3.06
N PHE A 173 -0.05 -20.71 -4.12
CA PHE A 173 0.34 -22.02 -4.66
C PHE A 173 1.26 -22.77 -3.70
N PRO A 174 1.02 -24.09 -3.53
CA PRO A 174 1.97 -24.96 -2.84
C PRO A 174 3.33 -24.91 -3.52
N GLY A 175 4.38 -24.64 -2.77
CA GLY A 175 5.73 -24.48 -3.34
C GLY A 175 6.01 -23.09 -3.93
N PHE A 176 5.21 -22.08 -3.59
CA PHE A 176 5.52 -20.70 -3.91
C PHE A 176 6.96 -20.35 -3.55
N SER A 177 7.66 -19.80 -4.50
CA SER A 177 9.02 -19.27 -4.35
C SER A 177 9.20 -18.09 -5.30
N VAL A 178 10.11 -17.21 -4.98
CA VAL A 178 10.47 -16.08 -5.88
C VAL A 178 11.75 -16.47 -6.63
N PRO A 179 11.66 -16.82 -7.93
CA PRO A 179 12.80 -17.35 -8.69
C PRO A 179 14.03 -16.45 -8.68
N ASP A 180 13.82 -15.13 -8.73
CA ASP A 180 14.89 -14.13 -8.78
C ASP A 180 15.69 -13.99 -7.46
N LEU A 181 15.25 -14.67 -6.39
CA LEU A 181 15.97 -14.71 -5.11
C LEU A 181 16.95 -15.87 -5.01
N ALA A 182 16.87 -16.86 -5.90
CA ALA A 182 17.81 -17.95 -5.95
C ALA A 182 18.93 -17.65 -6.96
N PRO A 183 20.20 -17.87 -6.62
CA PRO A 183 21.25 -17.90 -7.65
C PRO A 183 20.91 -18.95 -8.68
N PRO A 184 21.26 -18.76 -9.97
CA PRO A 184 21.15 -19.82 -10.96
C PRO A 184 21.79 -21.11 -10.44
N LEU A 185 21.21 -22.27 -10.78
CA LEU A 185 21.57 -23.58 -10.21
C LEU A 185 23.05 -23.93 -10.32
N ASP A 186 23.77 -23.33 -11.27
CA ASP A 186 25.20 -23.54 -11.56
C ASP A 186 26.12 -22.49 -10.89
N ILE A 187 25.56 -21.52 -10.14
CA ILE A 187 26.30 -20.42 -9.51
C ILE A 187 26.11 -20.44 -8.00
N ASN A 188 27.14 -20.83 -7.25
CA ASN A 188 27.17 -20.68 -5.81
C ASN A 188 27.47 -19.22 -5.41
N THR A 189 27.24 -18.87 -4.13
CA THR A 189 27.45 -17.53 -3.56
C THR A 189 28.87 -17.02 -3.73
N ASP A 190 29.88 -17.90 -3.70
CA ASP A 190 31.29 -17.53 -3.87
C ASP A 190 31.61 -17.14 -5.32
N ARG A 191 31.07 -17.88 -6.28
CA ARG A 191 31.17 -17.52 -7.71
C ARG A 191 30.44 -16.20 -8.01
N LEU A 192 29.30 -15.98 -7.39
CA LEU A 192 28.55 -14.73 -7.52
C LEU A 192 29.36 -13.54 -6.95
N SER A 193 29.99 -13.72 -5.78
CA SER A 193 30.85 -12.73 -5.14
C SER A 193 32.11 -12.43 -5.95
N ASN A 194 32.74 -13.47 -6.51
CA ASN A 194 33.91 -13.33 -7.40
C ASN A 194 33.56 -12.61 -8.70
N ARG A 195 32.42 -12.91 -9.33
CA ARG A 195 31.93 -12.17 -10.50
C ARG A 195 31.66 -10.70 -10.19
N ARG A 196 31.10 -10.40 -8.99
CA ARG A 196 30.93 -9.01 -8.52
C ARG A 196 32.28 -8.29 -8.39
N GLY A 197 33.29 -8.93 -7.82
CA GLY A 197 34.64 -8.37 -7.68
C GLY A 197 35.27 -8.05 -9.03
N LEU A 198 35.17 -8.96 -10.00
CA LEU A 198 35.61 -8.78 -11.39
C LEU A 198 34.90 -7.63 -12.09
N LEU A 199 33.55 -7.58 -11.99
CA LEU A 199 32.76 -6.50 -12.57
C LEU A 199 33.07 -5.15 -11.93
N ALA A 200 33.27 -5.08 -10.60
CA ALA A 200 33.66 -3.86 -9.92
C ALA A 200 35.04 -3.34 -10.35
N THR A 201 35.91 -4.23 -10.80
CA THR A 201 37.23 -3.88 -11.35
C THR A 201 37.09 -3.34 -12.79
N VAL A 202 36.28 -3.96 -13.62
CA VAL A 202 35.93 -3.48 -14.98
C VAL A 202 35.18 -2.15 -14.91
N ASP A 203 34.22 -2.02 -14.01
CA ASP A 203 33.46 -0.76 -13.81
C ASP A 203 34.32 0.39 -13.28
N ARG A 204 35.40 0.11 -12.52
CA ARG A 204 36.38 1.13 -12.15
C ARG A 204 37.17 1.62 -13.37
N PHE A 205 37.50 0.74 -14.28
CA PHE A 205 38.18 1.08 -15.52
C PHE A 205 37.27 1.89 -16.46
N GLN A 206 36.02 1.49 -16.61
CA GLN A 206 35.00 2.21 -17.39
C GLN A 206 34.64 3.59 -16.79
N ARG A 207 34.60 3.76 -15.44
CA ARG A 207 34.38 5.04 -14.79
C ARG A 207 35.45 6.09 -15.05
N GLN A 208 36.66 5.68 -15.36
CA GLN A 208 37.71 6.59 -15.82
C GLN A 208 37.46 7.13 -17.24
N VAL A 209 36.61 6.44 -18.01
CA VAL A 209 36.31 6.77 -19.43
C VAL A 209 34.93 7.47 -19.57
N GLU A 210 33.95 7.22 -18.69
CA GLU A 210 32.58 7.75 -18.81
C GLU A 210 32.19 8.67 -17.65
N THR A 211 32.35 9.98 -17.85
CA THR A 211 31.95 11.05 -16.93
C THR A 211 30.48 11.42 -17.04
N ARG A 212 29.51 10.50 -17.13
CA ARG A 212 28.08 10.92 -17.16
C ARG A 212 27.14 9.92 -16.49
N GLY A 213 26.39 10.44 -15.55
CA GLY A 213 25.24 10.02 -14.71
C GLY A 213 24.45 8.72 -14.91
N LYS A 214 24.53 8.03 -16.04
CA LYS A 214 23.83 6.75 -16.28
C LYS A 214 24.45 5.57 -15.56
N ALA A 215 25.77 5.58 -15.36
CA ALA A 215 26.51 4.47 -14.69
C ALA A 215 26.13 4.35 -13.19
N GLY A 216 25.83 5.46 -12.50
CA GLY A 216 25.50 5.45 -11.08
C GLY A 216 24.16 4.79 -10.76
N ALA A 217 23.13 4.97 -11.61
CA ALA A 217 21.81 4.35 -11.44
C ALA A 217 21.85 2.84 -11.69
N PHE A 218 22.58 2.41 -12.72
CA PHE A 218 22.77 1.01 -13.07
C PHE A 218 23.54 0.25 -11.97
N ASN A 219 24.55 0.86 -11.38
CA ASN A 219 25.31 0.26 -10.29
C ASN A 219 24.47 0.08 -9.02
N LYS A 220 23.63 1.06 -8.66
CA LYS A 220 22.70 0.93 -7.52
C LYS A 220 21.68 -0.19 -7.73
N PHE A 221 21.16 -0.35 -8.95
CA PHE A 221 20.26 -1.44 -9.28
C PHE A 221 20.93 -2.80 -9.13
N ARG A 222 22.15 -2.96 -9.64
CA ARG A 222 22.93 -4.20 -9.50
C ARG A 222 23.29 -4.53 -8.05
N GLU A 223 23.67 -3.54 -7.26
CA GLU A 223 23.95 -3.71 -5.83
C GLU A 223 22.70 -4.18 -5.08
N ARG A 224 21.54 -3.61 -5.38
CA ARG A 224 20.27 -4.04 -4.79
C ARG A 224 19.91 -5.47 -5.18
N ALA A 225 20.02 -5.81 -6.48
CA ALA A 225 19.75 -7.17 -6.95
C ALA A 225 20.69 -8.19 -6.27
N PHE A 226 21.99 -7.86 -6.15
CA PHE A 226 22.93 -8.72 -5.46
C PHE A 226 22.60 -8.85 -3.97
N SER A 227 22.30 -7.75 -3.28
CA SER A 227 21.92 -7.76 -1.87
C SER A 227 20.66 -8.62 -1.66
N LEU A 228 19.68 -8.49 -2.53
CA LEU A 228 18.46 -9.28 -2.48
C LEU A 228 18.71 -10.78 -2.60
N MET A 229 19.57 -11.19 -3.55
CA MET A 229 19.92 -12.60 -3.77
C MET A 229 20.79 -13.20 -2.64
N THR A 230 21.58 -12.38 -1.94
CA THR A 230 22.55 -12.85 -0.95
C THR A 230 22.13 -12.64 0.49
N SER A 231 21.18 -11.74 0.77
CA SER A 231 20.73 -11.47 2.14
C SER A 231 19.81 -12.57 2.67
N PRO A 232 20.15 -13.21 3.79
CA PRO A 232 19.27 -14.15 4.48
C PRO A 232 17.96 -13.49 4.92
N GLU A 233 18.00 -12.24 5.35
CA GLU A 233 16.85 -11.46 5.79
C GLU A 233 15.87 -11.22 4.63
N ALA A 234 16.39 -10.87 3.45
CA ALA A 234 15.59 -10.72 2.26
C ALA A 234 14.90 -12.04 1.89
N LYS A 235 15.65 -13.14 1.83
CA LYS A 235 15.08 -14.47 1.54
C LYS A 235 13.99 -14.85 2.55
N LYS A 236 14.22 -14.60 3.85
CA LYS A 236 13.24 -14.85 4.90
C LYS A 236 11.96 -14.02 4.71
N ALA A 237 12.06 -12.76 4.25
CA ALA A 237 10.90 -11.90 4.02
C ALA A 237 9.93 -12.50 3.00
N PHE A 238 10.43 -13.15 1.96
CA PHE A 238 9.63 -13.78 0.90
C PHE A 238 9.21 -15.22 1.21
N ASP A 239 9.75 -15.83 2.25
CA ASP A 239 9.46 -17.23 2.62
C ASP A 239 8.17 -17.35 3.44
N LEU A 240 7.05 -17.57 2.75
CA LEU A 240 5.76 -17.81 3.40
C LEU A 240 5.69 -19.13 4.18
N GLN A 241 6.58 -20.10 3.89
CA GLN A 241 6.62 -21.37 4.61
C GLN A 241 7.16 -21.21 6.05
N SER A 242 7.83 -20.09 6.34
CA SER A 242 8.27 -19.76 7.69
C SER A 242 7.12 -19.29 8.61
N GLU A 243 5.95 -18.97 8.05
CA GLU A 243 4.75 -18.66 8.83
C GLU A 243 4.02 -19.97 9.24
N SER A 244 3.38 -19.94 10.41
CA SER A 244 2.57 -21.09 10.84
C SER A 244 1.40 -21.32 9.89
N GLU A 245 0.97 -22.58 9.79
CA GLU A 245 -0.21 -22.91 8.98
C GLU A 245 -1.45 -22.16 9.49
N GLN A 246 -1.58 -22.00 10.81
CA GLN A 246 -2.66 -21.24 11.41
C GLN A 246 -2.67 -19.77 10.93
N ALA A 247 -1.52 -19.11 10.89
CA ALA A 247 -1.41 -17.74 10.38
C ALA A 247 -1.77 -17.67 8.90
N ARG A 248 -1.28 -18.62 8.09
CA ARG A 248 -1.60 -18.69 6.67
C ARG A 248 -3.10 -18.91 6.42
N GLN A 249 -3.73 -19.81 7.20
CA GLN A 249 -5.16 -20.06 7.14
C GLN A 249 -6.00 -18.87 7.61
N ALA A 250 -5.52 -18.11 8.59
CA ALA A 250 -6.20 -16.91 9.08
C ALA A 250 -6.36 -15.84 7.97
N TYR A 251 -5.34 -15.62 7.16
CA TYR A 251 -5.43 -14.75 5.98
C TYR A 251 -6.26 -15.36 4.83
N GLY A 252 -6.44 -16.68 4.81
CA GLY A 252 -7.09 -17.43 3.74
C GLY A 252 -6.10 -18.01 2.73
N ASN A 253 -6.30 -19.30 2.40
CA ASN A 253 -5.48 -20.05 1.43
C ASN A 253 -5.93 -19.75 -0.02
N HIS A 254 -5.91 -18.49 -0.41
CA HIS A 254 -6.24 -17.99 -1.74
C HIS A 254 -5.31 -16.81 -2.07
N THR A 255 -5.23 -16.46 -3.35
CA THR A 255 -4.30 -15.45 -3.88
C THR A 255 -4.29 -14.15 -3.07
N LEU A 256 -5.46 -13.56 -2.78
CA LEU A 256 -5.54 -12.29 -2.06
C LEU A 256 -5.04 -12.44 -0.61
N GLY A 257 -5.45 -13.49 0.09
CA GLY A 257 -5.05 -13.73 1.49
C GLY A 257 -3.54 -13.92 1.63
N GLN A 258 -2.95 -14.80 0.82
CA GLN A 258 -1.51 -15.05 0.87
C GLN A 258 -0.70 -13.85 0.34
N SER A 259 -1.26 -13.05 -0.58
CA SER A 259 -0.67 -11.77 -0.99
C SER A 259 -0.64 -10.74 0.14
N CYS A 260 -1.72 -10.65 0.93
CA CYS A 260 -1.77 -9.77 2.11
C CYS A 260 -0.77 -10.22 3.19
N LEU A 261 -0.65 -11.52 3.44
CA LEU A 261 0.35 -12.06 4.36
C LEU A 261 1.78 -11.74 3.89
N LEU A 262 2.07 -11.93 2.59
CA LEU A 262 3.37 -11.59 2.03
C LEU A 262 3.65 -10.09 2.11
N ALA A 263 2.65 -9.24 1.84
CA ALA A 263 2.79 -7.79 1.95
C ALA A 263 3.12 -7.35 3.38
N ARG A 264 2.46 -7.93 4.40
CA ARG A 264 2.78 -7.68 5.81
C ARG A 264 4.24 -8.03 6.11
N ARG A 265 4.72 -9.20 5.68
CA ARG A 265 6.11 -9.63 5.88
C ARG A 265 7.13 -8.71 5.20
N LEU A 266 6.82 -8.28 3.97
CA LEU A 266 7.68 -7.36 3.22
C LEU A 266 7.79 -6.00 3.91
N VAL A 267 6.67 -5.46 4.40
CA VAL A 267 6.67 -4.20 5.16
C VAL A 267 7.41 -4.36 6.49
N GLU A 268 7.18 -5.44 7.23
CA GLU A 268 7.92 -5.79 8.46
C GLU A 268 9.43 -5.88 8.21
N SER A 269 9.84 -6.35 7.02
CA SER A 269 11.24 -6.46 6.61
C SER A 269 11.81 -5.16 6.02
N GLY A 270 11.01 -4.11 5.83
CA GLY A 270 11.48 -2.77 5.42
C GLY A 270 11.07 -2.31 4.03
N SER A 271 10.21 -3.03 3.31
CA SER A 271 9.61 -2.49 2.09
C SER A 271 8.77 -1.25 2.39
N ARG A 272 8.86 -0.26 1.51
CA ARG A 272 8.15 1.02 1.66
C ARG A 272 6.75 0.99 1.08
N TYR A 273 6.59 0.22 0.02
CA TYR A 273 5.33 0.16 -0.72
C TYR A 273 5.15 -1.24 -1.31
N VAL A 274 4.04 -1.86 -1.00
CA VAL A 274 3.64 -3.15 -1.56
C VAL A 274 2.29 -2.97 -2.21
N MET A 275 2.21 -3.19 -3.53
CA MET A 275 0.97 -3.17 -4.28
C MET A 275 0.52 -4.60 -4.55
N ILE A 276 -0.69 -4.93 -4.11
CA ILE A 276 -1.38 -6.18 -4.42
C ILE A 276 -2.37 -5.87 -5.56
N ASN A 277 -2.08 -6.37 -6.75
CA ASN A 277 -2.95 -6.21 -7.91
C ASN A 277 -3.84 -7.44 -8.06
N HIS A 278 -5.07 -7.37 -7.55
CA HIS A 278 -6.01 -8.49 -7.52
C HIS A 278 -7.13 -8.32 -8.55
N ASN A 279 -7.26 -9.28 -9.46
CA ASN A 279 -8.18 -9.26 -10.60
C ASN A 279 -9.60 -9.76 -10.25
N ASN A 280 -10.46 -9.79 -11.28
CA ASN A 280 -11.81 -10.37 -11.31
C ASN A 280 -12.90 -9.55 -10.63
N TRP A 281 -12.68 -8.25 -10.40
CA TRP A 281 -13.70 -7.37 -9.83
C TRP A 281 -14.60 -6.71 -10.90
N ASP A 282 -14.41 -7.07 -12.17
CA ASP A 282 -15.14 -6.53 -13.31
C ASP A 282 -16.48 -7.27 -13.54
N THR A 283 -17.41 -7.11 -12.61
CA THR A 283 -18.65 -7.89 -12.48
C THR A 283 -19.81 -7.35 -13.32
N HIS A 284 -19.62 -7.28 -14.65
CA HIS A 284 -20.66 -6.86 -15.60
C HIS A 284 -21.86 -7.82 -15.70
N ALA A 285 -21.69 -9.06 -15.25
CA ALA A 285 -22.74 -10.06 -15.16
C ALA A 285 -22.61 -10.81 -13.83
N ASN A 286 -23.72 -11.36 -13.34
CA ASN A 286 -23.75 -12.16 -12.10
C ASN A 286 -23.02 -11.53 -10.90
N ASN A 287 -23.07 -10.20 -10.78
CA ASN A 287 -22.33 -9.45 -9.76
C ASN A 287 -22.55 -10.02 -8.34
N PHE A 288 -23.79 -10.29 -7.98
CA PHE A 288 -24.12 -10.77 -6.63
C PHE A 288 -23.63 -12.19 -6.39
N GLY A 289 -23.73 -13.08 -7.38
CA GLY A 289 -23.20 -14.44 -7.30
C GLY A 289 -21.69 -14.46 -7.11
N ASP A 290 -20.94 -13.72 -7.92
CA ASP A 290 -19.48 -13.66 -7.88
C ASP A 290 -18.97 -12.99 -6.59
N LEU A 291 -19.62 -11.89 -6.18
CA LEU A 291 -19.31 -11.24 -4.91
C LEU A 291 -19.53 -12.17 -3.73
N LYS A 292 -20.71 -12.81 -3.63
CA LYS A 292 -21.12 -13.64 -2.51
C LYS A 292 -20.26 -14.90 -2.34
N THR A 293 -19.95 -15.58 -3.46
CA THR A 293 -19.34 -16.92 -3.39
C THR A 293 -17.83 -16.92 -3.41
N ASN A 294 -17.20 -15.86 -3.93
CA ASN A 294 -15.76 -15.84 -4.17
C ASN A 294 -15.11 -14.54 -3.70
N LEU A 295 -15.52 -13.38 -4.25
CA LEU A 295 -14.75 -12.15 -4.11
C LEU A 295 -14.80 -11.57 -2.69
N LEU A 296 -16.00 -11.45 -2.10
CA LEU A 296 -16.15 -10.86 -0.77
C LEU A 296 -15.66 -11.77 0.36
N PRO A 297 -15.90 -13.09 0.36
CA PRO A 297 -15.28 -13.97 1.37
C PRO A 297 -13.75 -13.90 1.39
N HIS A 298 -13.13 -13.74 0.21
CA HIS A 298 -11.69 -13.57 0.10
C HIS A 298 -11.22 -12.20 0.61
N LEU A 299 -11.90 -11.12 0.21
CA LEU A 299 -11.56 -9.76 0.64
C LEU A 299 -11.77 -9.59 2.14
N ASP A 300 -12.92 -10.02 2.65
CA ASP A 300 -13.29 -9.89 4.05
C ASP A 300 -12.26 -10.56 4.96
N LYS A 301 -11.90 -11.80 4.65
CA LYS A 301 -10.91 -12.56 5.41
C LYS A 301 -9.51 -11.96 5.31
N ALA A 302 -9.07 -11.61 4.10
CA ALA A 302 -7.72 -11.09 3.87
C ALA A 302 -7.53 -9.70 4.51
N LEU A 303 -8.49 -8.79 4.34
CA LEU A 303 -8.40 -7.43 4.86
C LEU A 303 -8.51 -7.39 6.38
N SER A 304 -9.51 -8.08 6.95
CA SER A 304 -9.71 -8.11 8.41
C SER A 304 -8.49 -8.69 9.12
N GLU A 305 -7.95 -9.79 8.61
CA GLU A 305 -6.76 -10.41 9.20
C GLU A 305 -5.51 -9.54 9.04
N LEU A 306 -5.34 -8.87 7.89
CA LEU A 306 -4.24 -7.93 7.69
C LEU A 306 -4.29 -6.79 8.72
N LEU A 307 -5.47 -6.19 8.93
CA LEU A 307 -5.63 -5.11 9.89
C LEU A 307 -5.40 -5.59 11.32
N ARG A 308 -5.91 -6.78 11.67
CA ARG A 308 -5.71 -7.40 12.96
C ARG A 308 -4.22 -7.68 13.23
N ASP A 309 -3.54 -8.37 12.29
CA ASP A 309 -2.13 -8.78 12.43
C ASP A 309 -1.20 -7.55 12.52
N LEU A 310 -1.43 -6.52 11.69
CA LEU A 310 -0.70 -5.26 11.79
C LEU A 310 -0.94 -4.55 13.13
N SER A 311 -2.17 -4.56 13.64
CA SER A 311 -2.53 -3.97 14.93
C SER A 311 -1.88 -4.73 16.09
N ASP A 312 -1.99 -6.06 16.10
CA ASP A 312 -1.45 -6.92 17.16
C ASP A 312 0.09 -6.84 17.24
N ARG A 313 0.75 -6.55 16.12
CA ARG A 313 2.21 -6.34 16.03
C ARG A 313 2.65 -4.90 16.31
N GLY A 314 1.72 -3.98 16.54
CA GLY A 314 2.03 -2.55 16.70
C GLY A 314 2.56 -1.90 15.41
N MET A 315 2.24 -2.48 14.26
CA MET A 315 2.69 -2.00 12.94
C MET A 315 1.67 -1.10 12.24
N LEU A 316 0.39 -1.15 12.65
CA LEU A 316 -0.69 -0.46 11.94
C LEU A 316 -0.48 1.06 11.91
N GLU A 317 0.01 1.66 12.98
CA GLU A 317 0.29 3.10 13.05
C GLU A 317 1.33 3.58 12.00
N LYS A 318 2.20 2.67 11.56
CA LYS A 318 3.26 2.95 10.58
C LYS A 318 3.04 2.24 9.24
N THR A 319 1.88 1.63 9.03
CA THR A 319 1.52 0.95 7.80
C THR A 319 0.17 1.44 7.31
N LEU A 320 0.19 2.25 6.26
CA LEU A 320 -1.03 2.66 5.58
C LEU A 320 -1.54 1.52 4.71
N VAL A 321 -2.74 1.05 4.99
CA VAL A 321 -3.47 0.08 4.17
C VAL A 321 -4.52 0.81 3.36
N VAL A 322 -4.53 0.61 2.05
CA VAL A 322 -5.51 1.19 1.12
C VAL A 322 -6.21 0.07 0.39
N VAL A 323 -7.53 0.16 0.25
CA VAL A 323 -8.33 -0.73 -0.60
C VAL A 323 -9.14 0.11 -1.56
N SER A 324 -8.93 -0.07 -2.85
CA SER A 324 -9.73 0.54 -3.91
C SER A 324 -9.65 -0.25 -5.20
N GLY A 325 -10.61 -0.04 -6.09
CA GLY A 325 -10.42 -0.28 -7.52
C GLY A 325 -10.14 1.02 -8.25
N GLU A 326 -10.18 0.96 -9.58
CA GLU A 326 -10.04 2.14 -10.44
C GLU A 326 -11.30 2.99 -10.49
N PHE A 327 -12.47 2.41 -10.23
CA PHE A 327 -13.79 3.04 -10.11
C PHE A 327 -14.72 2.14 -9.28
N GLY A 328 -15.94 2.56 -9.07
CA GLY A 328 -17.04 1.75 -8.52
C GLY A 328 -17.88 1.09 -9.60
N ARG A 329 -19.10 0.69 -9.23
CA ARG A 329 -20.08 0.07 -10.12
C ARG A 329 -21.36 0.88 -10.18
N THR A 330 -22.08 0.79 -11.33
CA THR A 330 -23.32 1.55 -11.54
C THR A 330 -24.32 1.29 -10.43
N PRO A 331 -25.03 2.35 -9.95
CA PRO A 331 -26.14 2.19 -9.03
C PRO A 331 -27.18 1.22 -9.55
N LYS A 332 -27.58 1.38 -10.81
CA LYS A 332 -28.59 0.51 -11.43
C LYS A 332 -27.99 -0.80 -11.91
N ILE A 333 -28.61 -1.90 -11.50
CA ILE A 333 -28.31 -3.25 -11.94
C ILE A 333 -28.67 -3.39 -13.42
N ASN A 334 -27.80 -3.98 -14.23
CA ASN A 334 -28.03 -4.21 -15.65
C ASN A 334 -28.85 -5.50 -15.90
N LYS A 335 -29.17 -5.77 -17.18
CA LYS A 335 -30.00 -6.92 -17.59
C LYS A 335 -29.37 -8.29 -17.30
N ASP A 336 -28.06 -8.35 -17.08
CA ASP A 336 -27.29 -9.57 -16.84
C ASP A 336 -27.00 -9.78 -15.32
N ALA A 337 -27.80 -9.13 -14.46
CA ALA A 337 -27.63 -9.12 -13.00
C ALA A 337 -26.22 -8.66 -12.57
N GLY A 338 -25.61 -7.80 -13.38
CA GLY A 338 -24.32 -7.18 -13.16
C GLY A 338 -24.45 -5.68 -12.91
N ARG A 339 -23.30 -5.04 -12.70
CA ARG A 339 -23.18 -3.60 -12.64
C ARG A 339 -22.02 -3.16 -13.55
N ASP A 340 -22.23 -2.08 -14.30
CA ASP A 340 -21.20 -1.55 -15.20
C ASP A 340 -20.25 -0.59 -14.48
N HIS A 341 -19.26 -0.04 -15.18
CA HIS A 341 -18.28 0.88 -14.61
C HIS A 341 -18.87 2.20 -14.14
N TRP A 342 -18.49 2.68 -12.98
CA TRP A 342 -19.00 3.93 -12.42
C TRP A 342 -17.91 4.74 -11.71
N GLY A 343 -17.32 5.71 -12.41
CA GLY A 343 -16.36 6.66 -11.85
C GLY A 343 -16.96 7.87 -11.12
N PRO A 344 -18.26 8.25 -11.33
CA PRO A 344 -18.85 9.42 -10.68
C PRO A 344 -19.01 9.32 -9.16
N CYS A 345 -19.07 8.12 -8.56
CA CYS A 345 -19.09 7.94 -7.11
C CYS A 345 -18.73 6.50 -6.73
N PHE A 346 -17.85 6.34 -5.74
CA PHE A 346 -17.53 5.05 -5.12
C PHE A 346 -16.85 5.25 -3.78
N THR A 347 -16.64 4.16 -3.03
CA THR A 347 -16.03 4.22 -1.71
C THR A 347 -14.58 3.78 -1.76
N LEU A 348 -13.70 4.52 -1.10
CA LEU A 348 -12.32 4.18 -0.84
C LEU A 348 -12.15 3.81 0.63
N THR A 349 -11.34 2.79 0.94
CA THR A 349 -11.05 2.39 2.32
C THR A 349 -9.59 2.66 2.65
N MET A 350 -9.33 3.30 3.78
CA MET A 350 -7.98 3.60 4.28
C MET A 350 -7.86 3.24 5.76
N ALA A 351 -6.71 2.70 6.16
CA ALA A 351 -6.44 2.29 7.54
C ALA A 351 -4.97 2.50 7.92
N GLY A 352 -4.70 2.82 9.17
CA GLY A 352 -3.34 2.93 9.69
C GLY A 352 -2.48 4.00 9.04
N GLY A 353 -1.17 4.02 9.31
CA GLY A 353 -0.22 4.97 8.73
C GLY A 353 -0.52 6.44 9.05
N GLY A 354 -1.25 6.73 10.13
CA GLY A 354 -1.72 8.06 10.52
C GLY A 354 -3.21 8.30 10.27
N ILE A 355 -3.91 7.37 9.60
CA ILE A 355 -5.36 7.43 9.40
C ILE A 355 -6.06 7.03 10.71
N GLN A 356 -6.99 7.85 11.17
CA GLN A 356 -7.87 7.49 12.28
C GLN A 356 -8.98 6.57 11.78
N GLY A 357 -9.10 5.40 12.40
CA GLY A 357 -10.14 4.43 12.06
C GLY A 357 -11.52 4.78 12.62
N GLY A 358 -12.56 4.09 12.16
CA GLY A 358 -13.93 4.27 12.62
C GLY A 358 -14.60 5.55 12.12
N ARG A 359 -14.14 6.11 10.99
CA ARG A 359 -14.72 7.33 10.40
C ARG A 359 -15.34 7.07 9.02
N VAL A 360 -16.32 7.88 8.70
CA VAL A 360 -16.84 8.03 7.34
C VAL A 360 -16.65 9.48 6.92
N VAL A 361 -15.95 9.68 5.80
CA VAL A 361 -15.67 11.00 5.23
C VAL A 361 -16.50 11.16 3.96
N GLY A 362 -17.25 12.26 3.90
CA GLY A 362 -18.18 12.57 2.84
C GLY A 362 -19.34 11.56 2.74
N ALA A 363 -20.26 11.85 1.85
CA ALA A 363 -21.43 11.01 1.59
C ALA A 363 -21.75 10.95 0.10
N SER A 364 -22.22 9.81 -0.36
CA SER A 364 -22.91 9.67 -1.64
C SER A 364 -24.40 10.03 -1.50
N ASP A 365 -25.06 10.26 -2.61
CA ASP A 365 -26.48 10.46 -2.63
C ASP A 365 -27.27 9.17 -2.30
N GLU A 366 -28.61 9.27 -2.27
CA GLU A 366 -29.52 8.18 -1.93
C GLU A 366 -29.40 6.94 -2.82
N TRP A 367 -28.74 7.06 -3.97
CA TRP A 367 -28.52 5.99 -4.93
C TRP A 367 -27.03 5.62 -5.11
N ALA A 368 -26.13 6.24 -4.37
CA ALA A 368 -24.68 6.13 -4.58
C ALA A 368 -24.25 6.52 -6.01
N ALA A 369 -25.00 7.41 -6.66
CA ALA A 369 -24.76 7.82 -8.04
C ALA A 369 -23.73 8.95 -8.16
N LYS A 370 -23.69 9.84 -7.16
CA LYS A 370 -22.78 10.99 -7.11
C LYS A 370 -22.50 11.38 -5.65
N PRO A 371 -21.42 12.11 -5.38
CA PRO A 371 -21.21 12.72 -4.08
C PRO A 371 -22.35 13.68 -3.73
N ALA A 372 -22.89 13.55 -2.52
CA ALA A 372 -23.86 14.48 -1.93
C ALA A 372 -23.18 15.46 -0.97
N ASP A 373 -22.09 15.05 -0.36
CA ASP A 373 -21.32 15.87 0.58
C ASP A 373 -19.81 15.62 0.38
N ASN A 374 -18.99 16.66 0.60
CA ASN A 374 -17.54 16.64 0.61
C ASN A 374 -16.92 15.77 -0.51
N PRO A 375 -17.06 16.14 -1.78
CA PRO A 375 -16.51 15.37 -2.90
C PRO A 375 -14.98 15.32 -2.82
N ILE A 376 -14.43 14.11 -2.89
CA ILE A 376 -13.00 13.81 -2.84
C ILE A 376 -12.57 13.12 -4.12
N GLY A 377 -11.40 13.49 -4.64
CA GLY A 377 -10.89 12.95 -5.89
C GLY A 377 -9.48 12.37 -5.79
N PRO A 378 -8.98 11.78 -6.89
CA PRO A 378 -7.65 11.15 -6.91
C PRO A 378 -6.49 12.09 -6.60
N LYS A 379 -6.61 13.38 -6.82
CA LYS A 379 -5.58 14.35 -6.43
C LYS A 379 -5.52 14.55 -4.92
N ASP A 380 -6.67 14.57 -4.25
CA ASP A 380 -6.75 14.69 -2.80
C ASP A 380 -6.24 13.42 -2.13
N PHE A 381 -6.61 12.26 -2.70
CA PHE A 381 -6.06 10.98 -2.32
C PHE A 381 -4.53 10.95 -2.47
N ALA A 382 -4.00 11.38 -3.62
CA ALA A 382 -2.56 11.44 -3.86
C ALA A 382 -1.85 12.41 -2.88
N ALA A 383 -2.44 13.58 -2.62
CA ALA A 383 -1.91 14.53 -1.65
C ALA A 383 -1.85 13.94 -0.23
N THR A 384 -2.90 13.23 0.17
CA THR A 384 -2.96 12.53 1.47
C THR A 384 -1.94 11.41 1.55
N MET A 385 -1.83 10.56 0.51
CA MET A 385 -0.84 9.50 0.42
C MET A 385 0.60 10.05 0.56
N PHE A 386 0.91 11.12 -0.16
CA PHE A 386 2.23 11.74 -0.12
C PHE A 386 2.50 12.44 1.22
N HIS A 387 1.50 13.09 1.79
CA HIS A 387 1.60 13.70 3.12
C HIS A 387 1.96 12.66 4.19
N LEU A 388 1.21 11.55 4.24
CA LEU A 388 1.44 10.46 5.19
C LEU A 388 2.80 9.79 5.01
N GLN A 389 3.33 9.76 3.79
CA GLN A 389 4.66 9.22 3.50
C GLN A 389 5.79 10.25 3.62
N GLY A 390 5.52 11.50 4.00
CA GLY A 390 6.54 12.56 4.10
C GLY A 390 7.15 12.96 2.77
N VAL A 391 6.45 12.74 1.66
CA VAL A 391 6.89 13.13 0.31
C VAL A 391 6.60 14.61 0.08
N ASP A 392 7.64 15.36 -0.25
CA ASP A 392 7.51 16.77 -0.63
C ASP A 392 7.03 16.90 -2.08
N THR A 393 5.75 17.22 -2.27
CA THR A 393 5.12 17.37 -3.58
C THR A 393 5.52 18.64 -4.33
N GLU A 394 6.01 19.65 -3.61
CA GLU A 394 6.49 20.90 -4.22
C GLU A 394 7.90 20.78 -4.78
N LYS A 395 8.65 19.77 -4.37
CA LYS A 395 10.00 19.51 -4.87
C LYS A 395 9.96 19.16 -6.35
N LEU A 396 10.74 19.90 -7.15
CA LEU A 396 10.91 19.58 -8.56
C LEU A 396 11.79 18.34 -8.75
N VAL A 397 11.29 17.41 -9.53
CA VAL A 397 12.02 16.24 -10.03
C VAL A 397 12.29 16.44 -11.51
N TYR A 398 13.48 16.09 -11.98
CA TYR A 398 13.86 16.29 -13.37
C TYR A 398 13.72 14.99 -14.16
N THR A 399 13.05 15.07 -15.32
CA THR A 399 12.99 13.94 -16.27
C THR A 399 14.37 13.65 -16.84
N LEU A 400 14.51 12.55 -17.57
CA LEU A 400 15.76 12.21 -18.28
C LEU A 400 16.18 13.30 -19.26
N GLU A 401 15.23 14.04 -19.84
CA GLU A 401 15.43 15.20 -20.72
C GLU A 401 15.64 16.52 -19.95
N LYS A 402 15.85 16.44 -18.62
CA LYS A 402 16.05 17.58 -17.72
C LYS A 402 14.88 18.56 -17.64
N ARG A 403 13.65 18.10 -17.91
CA ARG A 403 12.45 18.91 -17.70
C ARG A 403 12.06 18.89 -16.22
N PRO A 404 11.84 20.04 -15.57
CA PRO A 404 11.35 20.08 -14.19
C PRO A 404 9.89 19.64 -14.14
N MET A 405 9.57 18.73 -13.21
CA MET A 405 8.23 18.19 -13.00
C MET A 405 7.91 18.20 -11.51
N LYS A 406 6.70 18.61 -11.13
CA LYS A 406 6.16 18.33 -9.79
C LYS A 406 5.67 16.91 -9.72
N LEU A 407 5.76 16.29 -8.54
CA LEU A 407 5.23 14.94 -8.31
C LEU A 407 3.69 14.95 -8.31
N LEU A 408 3.10 16.03 -7.84
CA LEU A 408 1.64 16.23 -7.84
C LEU A 408 1.33 17.69 -8.20
N ASP A 409 0.25 17.89 -8.96
CA ASP A 409 -0.26 19.21 -9.33
C ASP A 409 -1.66 19.41 -8.71
N GLY A 410 -1.72 20.05 -7.52
CA GLY A 410 -2.94 20.30 -6.79
C GLY A 410 -3.37 19.12 -5.92
N GLY A 411 -4.62 19.15 -5.42
CA GLY A 411 -5.13 18.26 -4.39
C GLY A 411 -4.92 18.84 -2.98
N ARG A 412 -5.82 18.47 -2.08
CA ARG A 412 -5.72 18.79 -0.64
C ARG A 412 -5.48 17.53 0.17
N VAL A 413 -4.84 17.64 1.30
CA VAL A 413 -4.83 16.57 2.30
C VAL A 413 -6.24 16.43 2.87
N ILE A 414 -6.70 15.19 3.02
CA ILE A 414 -8.01 14.87 3.59
C ILE A 414 -7.84 14.86 5.12
N GLU A 415 -7.86 16.05 5.72
CA GLU A 415 -7.63 16.25 7.16
C GLU A 415 -8.65 15.51 8.02
N GLU A 416 -9.84 15.25 7.48
CA GLU A 416 -10.92 14.54 8.16
C GLU A 416 -10.56 13.08 8.47
N LEU A 417 -9.51 12.54 7.84
CA LEU A 417 -8.99 11.20 8.08
C LEU A 417 -7.87 11.14 9.14
N LEU A 418 -7.26 12.29 9.47
CA LEU A 418 -6.05 12.39 10.32
C LEU A 418 -6.33 12.61 11.80
#